data_6adf9b00b7a9bcf984e2661a7665887a
#
_entry.id   6adf9b00b7a9bcf984e2661a7665887a
#
_cell.length_a   1.000
_cell.length_b   1.000
_cell.length_c   1.000
_cell.angle_alpha   90.00
_cell.angle_beta   90.00
_cell.angle_gamma   90.00
#
_symmetry.space_group_name_H-M   'P 1'
#
loop_
_entity.id
_entity.type
_entity.pdbx_description
1 polymer ?
#
loop_
_entity_poly.entity_id
_entity_poly.type
_entity_poly.pdbx_seq_one_letter_code
_entity_poly.pdbx_strand_id
1 'polypeptide(L)'
;MSASIVQNILNSFDTNSKKEWEVKASQDLKGGAIEDLSWQLNESILLSPYYTASDVPETDTAILKESNPDWQVGEHYEVTDYAASNKQLLNDLMHGLTAPYFSFNSTPSLEDLEALFEGVGLEHIACHFTSNDEKIYLNWLALLKKRAIQASAYFHLDAAHASSVKSIHINASAYYKGPENVHEEIKNSLLVGKAMLSQATDKQLLADQLQFTFLVDNAYLINIAKLRAFKLLWTFLIKELKLNVSLPFIKVKFAPEAYGEDEEDNLIKATSMAMSAVLGGANHLVVRPISSSHRSKRLARNIQLILKHESGLNKIADPAQGSYYIENLTHKLINYCK
;
A
#
# COMPACT_ATOMS: atom_id res chain seq x y z
N MET A 1 -24.46 11.98 25.26
CA MET A 1 -24.44 11.25 26.55
C MET A 1 -23.32 11.81 27.40
N SER A 2 -23.54 12.05 28.70
CA SER A 2 -22.47 12.54 29.55
C SER A 2 -21.43 11.42 29.81
N ALA A 3 -20.15 11.80 29.97
CA ALA A 3 -19.07 10.84 30.25
C ALA A 3 -19.37 9.93 31.48
N SER A 4 -20.15 10.46 32.44
CA SER A 4 -20.56 9.72 33.63
C SER A 4 -21.54 8.57 33.32
N ILE A 5 -22.45 8.73 32.35
CA ILE A 5 -23.38 7.67 31.95
C ILE A 5 -22.65 6.53 31.28
N VAL A 6 -21.71 6.84 30.37
CA VAL A 6 -20.88 5.84 29.69
C VAL A 6 -20.05 5.08 30.70
N GLN A 7 -19.41 5.76 31.66
CA GLN A 7 -18.62 5.11 32.70
C GLN A 7 -19.46 4.21 33.60
N ASN A 8 -20.68 4.64 33.96
CA ASN A 8 -21.57 3.79 34.77
C ASN A 8 -22.03 2.54 34.03
N ILE A 9 -22.30 2.65 32.71
CA ILE A 9 -22.63 1.49 31.86
C ILE A 9 -21.44 0.53 31.81
N LEU A 10 -20.22 1.04 31.58
CA LEU A 10 -19.00 0.21 31.52
C LEU A 10 -18.74 -0.49 32.84
N ASN A 11 -18.93 0.21 33.98
CA ASN A 11 -18.75 -0.35 35.32
C ASN A 11 -19.82 -1.39 35.72
N SER A 12 -20.91 -1.52 34.92
CA SER A 12 -21.94 -2.55 35.17
C SER A 12 -21.59 -3.92 34.59
N PHE A 13 -20.52 -4.01 33.80
CA PHE A 13 -20.00 -5.27 33.27
C PHE A 13 -18.83 -5.75 34.13
N ASP A 14 -18.82 -7.04 34.43
CA ASP A 14 -17.68 -7.68 35.11
C ASP A 14 -16.43 -7.61 34.20
N THR A 15 -15.29 -7.32 34.77
CA THR A 15 -13.99 -7.38 34.10
C THR A 15 -13.54 -8.82 33.98
N ASN A 16 -13.60 -9.40 32.79
CA ASN A 16 -13.11 -10.75 32.53
C ASN A 16 -11.65 -10.71 32.07
N SER A 17 -10.83 -11.58 32.71
CA SER A 17 -9.45 -11.79 32.31
C SER A 17 -9.36 -12.71 31.06
N LYS A 18 -8.22 -12.66 30.36
CA LYS A 18 -7.94 -13.62 29.28
C LYS A 18 -8.05 -15.06 29.75
N LYS A 19 -7.60 -15.34 30.96
CA LYS A 19 -7.67 -16.68 31.57
C LYS A 19 -9.11 -17.16 31.77
N GLU A 20 -10.01 -16.28 32.21
CA GLU A 20 -11.44 -16.62 32.35
C GLU A 20 -12.08 -16.88 30.97
N TRP A 21 -11.69 -16.09 29.94
CA TRP A 21 -12.09 -16.37 28.59
C TRP A 21 -11.61 -17.75 28.10
N GLU A 22 -10.33 -18.10 28.37
CA GLU A 22 -9.75 -19.39 28.00
C GLU A 22 -10.50 -20.56 28.67
N VAL A 23 -10.84 -20.43 29.96
CA VAL A 23 -11.63 -21.43 30.66
C VAL A 23 -12.99 -21.61 30.02
N LYS A 24 -13.68 -20.51 29.72
CA LYS A 24 -15.00 -20.55 29.09
C LYS A 24 -14.95 -21.13 27.69
N ALA A 25 -13.99 -20.70 26.88
CA ALA A 25 -13.79 -21.21 25.53
C ALA A 25 -13.50 -22.72 25.52
N SER A 26 -12.66 -23.22 26.42
CA SER A 26 -12.38 -24.65 26.58
C SER A 26 -13.65 -25.46 26.96
N GLN A 27 -14.51 -24.90 27.78
CA GLN A 27 -15.80 -25.55 28.10
C GLN A 27 -16.73 -25.62 26.87
N ASP A 28 -16.79 -24.54 26.09
CA ASP A 28 -17.66 -24.45 24.90
C ASP A 28 -17.14 -25.31 23.74
N LEU A 29 -15.83 -25.56 23.67
CA LEU A 29 -15.19 -26.47 22.72
C LEU A 29 -15.43 -27.98 23.02
N LYS A 30 -16.15 -28.32 24.11
CA LYS A 30 -16.54 -29.70 24.48
C LYS A 30 -15.38 -30.69 24.50
N GLY A 31 -14.21 -30.25 24.97
CA GLY A 31 -12.98 -31.05 25.07
C GLY A 31 -11.95 -30.82 23.97
N GLY A 32 -12.21 -29.93 23.01
CA GLY A 32 -11.19 -29.40 22.09
C GLY A 32 -10.23 -28.45 22.81
N ALA A 33 -8.99 -28.39 22.36
CA ALA A 33 -8.00 -27.46 22.90
C ALA A 33 -8.17 -26.06 22.26
N ILE A 34 -7.89 -24.98 23.03
CA ILE A 34 -7.91 -23.60 22.49
C ILE A 34 -6.83 -23.43 21.42
N GLU A 35 -5.73 -24.14 21.55
CA GLU A 35 -4.64 -24.18 20.59
C GLU A 35 -5.10 -24.62 19.19
N ASP A 36 -6.15 -25.46 19.10
CA ASP A 36 -6.75 -25.90 17.83
C ASP A 36 -7.43 -24.73 17.07
N LEU A 37 -7.74 -23.63 17.76
CA LEU A 37 -8.27 -22.41 17.16
C LEU A 37 -7.15 -21.48 16.66
N SER A 38 -5.91 -21.78 17.00
CA SER A 38 -4.76 -20.99 16.57
C SER A 38 -4.44 -21.27 15.11
N TRP A 39 -4.01 -20.25 14.40
CA TRP A 39 -3.65 -20.36 12.99
C TRP A 39 -2.16 -20.18 12.79
N GLN A 40 -1.53 -21.19 12.16
CA GLN A 40 -0.13 -21.13 11.78
C GLN A 40 0.01 -20.37 10.47
N LEU A 41 0.56 -19.13 10.51
CA LEU A 41 0.82 -18.33 9.33
C LEU A 41 2.01 -18.91 8.53
N ASN A 42 3.09 -19.22 9.23
CA ASN A 42 4.28 -19.91 8.69
C ASN A 42 5.01 -20.65 9.83
N GLU A 43 6.16 -21.24 9.54
CA GLU A 43 6.92 -22.03 10.53
C GLU A 43 7.22 -21.29 11.85
N SER A 44 7.28 -19.96 11.83
CA SER A 44 7.69 -19.14 12.96
C SER A 44 6.58 -18.28 13.56
N ILE A 45 5.47 -18.07 12.84
CA ILE A 45 4.40 -17.16 13.26
C ILE A 45 3.11 -17.95 13.50
N LEU A 46 2.82 -18.18 14.78
CA LEU A 46 1.53 -18.69 15.25
C LEU A 46 0.63 -17.52 15.66
N LEU A 47 -0.60 -17.51 15.20
CA LEU A 47 -1.62 -16.50 15.50
C LEU A 47 -2.68 -17.11 16.43
N SER A 48 -2.87 -16.48 17.59
CA SER A 48 -3.92 -16.84 18.54
C SER A 48 -5.30 -16.42 18.07
N PRO A 49 -6.37 -17.13 18.48
CA PRO A 49 -7.74 -16.73 18.17
C PRO A 49 -8.19 -15.44 18.88
N TYR A 50 -7.51 -15.07 19.97
CA TYR A 50 -7.88 -13.92 20.81
C TYR A 50 -6.65 -13.20 21.36
N TYR A 51 -6.68 -11.87 21.32
CA TYR A 51 -5.64 -10.99 21.84
C TYR A 51 -6.24 -9.95 22.77
N THR A 52 -5.47 -9.57 23.79
CA THR A 52 -5.80 -8.53 24.78
C THR A 52 -4.69 -7.47 24.79
N ALA A 53 -4.89 -6.39 25.54
CA ALA A 53 -3.88 -5.36 25.72
C ALA A 53 -2.54 -5.91 26.26
N SER A 54 -2.59 -6.95 27.10
CA SER A 54 -1.37 -7.59 27.63
C SER A 54 -0.57 -8.40 26.61
N ASP A 55 -1.16 -8.72 25.47
CA ASP A 55 -0.49 -9.46 24.39
C ASP A 55 0.22 -8.53 23.39
N VAL A 56 -0.02 -7.21 23.49
CA VAL A 56 0.58 -6.23 22.56
C VAL A 56 1.97 -5.85 23.07
N PRO A 57 3.01 -6.15 22.28
CA PRO A 57 4.37 -5.73 22.62
C PRO A 57 4.52 -4.21 22.52
N GLU A 58 5.41 -3.65 23.33
CA GLU A 58 5.82 -2.25 23.20
C GLU A 58 6.57 -2.06 21.86
N THR A 59 5.92 -1.46 20.89
CA THR A 59 6.51 -1.07 19.62
C THR A 59 6.21 0.42 19.39
N ASP A 60 7.24 1.19 19.12
CA ASP A 60 7.05 2.62 18.76
C ASP A 60 6.43 2.71 17.37
N THR A 61 5.12 2.92 17.33
CA THR A 61 4.33 3.10 16.11
C THR A 61 3.98 4.56 15.84
N ALA A 62 4.50 5.51 16.65
CA ALA A 62 4.14 6.92 16.57
C ALA A 62 4.35 7.53 15.17
N ILE A 63 5.41 7.11 14.47
CA ILE A 63 5.72 7.59 13.11
C ILE A 63 4.61 7.25 12.10
N LEU A 64 3.82 6.19 12.31
CA LEU A 64 2.73 5.85 11.39
C LEU A 64 1.61 6.89 11.38
N LYS A 65 1.47 7.67 12.48
CA LYS A 65 0.50 8.78 12.58
C LYS A 65 0.90 9.98 11.71
N GLU A 66 2.16 10.07 11.32
CA GLU A 66 2.67 11.12 10.43
C GLU A 66 2.40 10.79 8.95
N SER A 67 1.88 9.59 8.64
CA SER A 67 1.53 9.23 7.27
C SER A 67 0.37 10.09 6.76
N ASN A 68 0.48 10.54 5.50
CA ASN A 68 -0.68 11.08 4.82
C ASN A 68 -1.73 9.96 4.65
N PRO A 69 -2.93 10.06 5.25
CA PRO A 69 -3.94 9.03 5.13
C PRO A 69 -4.58 8.96 3.73
N ASP A 70 -4.42 10.02 2.93
CA ASP A 70 -4.96 10.05 1.58
C ASP A 70 -4.05 9.32 0.60
N TRP A 71 -4.66 8.65 -0.38
CA TRP A 71 -3.95 7.92 -1.41
C TRP A 71 -4.27 8.44 -2.80
N GLN A 72 -3.35 8.23 -3.70
CA GLN A 72 -3.50 8.47 -5.13
C GLN A 72 -4.37 7.36 -5.73
N VAL A 73 -5.48 7.74 -6.38
CA VAL A 73 -6.39 6.83 -7.08
C VAL A 73 -5.76 6.44 -8.41
N GLY A 74 -5.28 5.20 -8.48
CA GLY A 74 -4.53 4.67 -9.61
C GLY A 74 -5.38 3.83 -10.58
N GLU A 75 -5.03 3.90 -11.86
CA GLU A 75 -5.52 3.00 -12.91
C GLU A 75 -4.37 2.72 -13.89
N HIS A 76 -4.28 1.49 -14.38
CA HIS A 76 -3.23 1.08 -15.32
C HIS A 76 -3.64 1.31 -16.77
N TYR A 77 -2.75 1.96 -17.52
CA TYR A 77 -2.85 2.21 -18.97
C TYR A 77 -1.72 1.48 -19.68
N GLU A 78 -2.07 0.51 -20.50
CA GLU A 78 -1.17 -0.07 -21.50
C GLU A 78 -1.30 0.76 -22.78
N VAL A 79 -0.32 1.66 -23.00
CA VAL A 79 -0.38 2.65 -24.07
C VAL A 79 0.17 2.03 -25.35
N THR A 80 -0.72 1.75 -26.29
CA THR A 80 -0.41 1.27 -27.64
C THR A 80 -0.79 2.33 -28.72
N ASP A 81 -1.75 3.19 -28.42
CA ASP A 81 -2.19 4.33 -29.21
C ASP A 81 -2.33 5.54 -28.27
N TYR A 82 -1.53 6.57 -28.51
CA TYR A 82 -1.45 7.74 -27.64
C TYR A 82 -2.72 8.60 -27.67
N ALA A 83 -3.33 8.79 -28.86
CA ALA A 83 -4.53 9.59 -29.01
C ALA A 83 -5.77 8.90 -28.38
N ALA A 84 -5.91 7.59 -28.60
CA ALA A 84 -6.95 6.79 -27.96
C ALA A 84 -6.79 6.76 -26.44
N SER A 85 -5.54 6.60 -25.95
CA SER A 85 -5.22 6.63 -24.52
C SER A 85 -5.46 8.00 -23.91
N ASN A 86 -5.18 9.10 -24.61
CA ASN A 86 -5.50 10.45 -24.19
C ASN A 86 -7.00 10.64 -23.96
N LYS A 87 -7.82 10.24 -24.95
CA LYS A 87 -9.29 10.33 -24.84
C LYS A 87 -9.83 9.56 -23.63
N GLN A 88 -9.30 8.35 -23.38
CA GLN A 88 -9.67 7.57 -22.22
C GLN A 88 -9.20 8.26 -20.93
N LEU A 89 -7.96 8.75 -20.90
CA LEU A 89 -7.38 9.44 -19.75
C LEU A 89 -8.19 10.67 -19.34
N LEU A 90 -8.54 11.54 -20.30
CA LEU A 90 -9.36 12.72 -20.04
C LEU A 90 -10.73 12.34 -19.44
N ASN A 91 -11.38 11.32 -19.98
CA ASN A 91 -12.64 10.82 -19.42
C ASN A 91 -12.46 10.32 -18.00
N ASP A 92 -11.40 9.55 -17.74
CA ASP A 92 -11.20 8.91 -16.43
C ASP A 92 -10.77 9.92 -15.35
N LEU A 93 -10.01 10.97 -15.72
CA LEU A 93 -9.69 12.11 -14.86
C LEU A 93 -10.96 12.86 -14.42
N MET A 94 -11.89 13.10 -15.33
CA MET A 94 -13.21 13.69 -15.01
C MET A 94 -14.04 12.80 -14.04
N HIS A 95 -13.70 11.52 -13.95
CA HIS A 95 -14.37 10.55 -13.07
C HIS A 95 -13.51 10.12 -11.87
N GLY A 96 -12.59 11.00 -11.43
CA GLY A 96 -11.90 10.86 -10.16
C GLY A 96 -10.59 10.09 -10.17
N LEU A 97 -10.03 9.75 -11.34
CA LEU A 97 -8.65 9.30 -11.45
C LEU A 97 -7.71 10.44 -11.05
N THR A 98 -6.70 10.16 -10.23
CA THR A 98 -5.70 11.17 -9.82
C THR A 98 -4.27 10.76 -10.11
N ALA A 99 -4.02 9.47 -10.36
CA ALA A 99 -2.67 8.94 -10.56
C ALA A 99 -2.62 7.82 -11.61
N PRO A 100 -2.69 8.16 -12.90
CA PRO A 100 -2.54 7.19 -13.97
C PRO A 100 -1.17 6.51 -13.92
N TYR A 101 -1.15 5.20 -14.20
CA TYR A 101 0.03 4.36 -14.22
C TYR A 101 0.23 3.79 -15.60
N PHE A 102 1.28 4.24 -16.30
CA PHE A 102 1.51 3.95 -17.71
C PHE A 102 2.55 2.87 -17.93
N SER A 103 2.26 1.94 -18.84
CA SER A 103 3.23 1.05 -19.47
C SER A 103 3.23 1.27 -20.98
N PHE A 104 4.40 1.11 -21.60
CA PHE A 104 4.63 1.36 -23.03
C PHE A 104 5.37 0.17 -23.64
N ASN A 105 5.08 -0.14 -24.89
CA ASN A 105 5.82 -1.15 -25.65
C ASN A 105 7.22 -0.65 -26.08
N SER A 106 7.36 0.67 -26.24
CA SER A 106 8.63 1.36 -26.53
C SER A 106 8.65 2.70 -25.79
N THR A 107 9.84 3.23 -25.52
CA THR A 107 9.98 4.53 -24.85
C THR A 107 9.33 5.62 -25.70
N PRO A 108 8.32 6.34 -25.13
CA PRO A 108 7.62 7.41 -25.86
C PRO A 108 8.54 8.59 -26.19
N SER A 109 8.41 9.14 -27.38
CA SER A 109 9.04 10.40 -27.78
C SER A 109 8.38 11.60 -27.08
N LEU A 110 8.92 12.80 -27.28
CA LEU A 110 8.28 14.02 -26.78
C LEU A 110 6.91 14.22 -27.43
N GLU A 111 6.81 14.00 -28.73
CA GLU A 111 5.57 14.12 -29.52
C GLU A 111 4.51 13.12 -29.04
N ASP A 112 4.92 11.89 -28.71
CA ASP A 112 4.05 10.86 -28.13
C ASP A 112 3.49 11.30 -26.78
N LEU A 113 4.35 11.86 -25.91
CA LEU A 113 3.90 12.40 -24.62
C LEU A 113 3.01 13.63 -24.79
N GLU A 114 3.27 14.49 -25.76
CA GLU A 114 2.39 15.62 -26.09
C GLU A 114 0.99 15.14 -26.49
N ALA A 115 0.92 14.12 -27.36
CA ALA A 115 -0.34 13.53 -27.79
C ALA A 115 -1.08 12.83 -26.62
N LEU A 116 -0.34 12.08 -25.76
CA LEU A 116 -0.93 11.40 -24.61
C LEU A 116 -1.52 12.37 -23.60
N PHE A 117 -0.88 13.52 -23.41
CA PHE A 117 -1.28 14.49 -22.37
C PHE A 117 -1.95 15.74 -22.94
N GLU A 118 -2.37 15.74 -24.21
CA GLU A 118 -3.11 16.85 -24.78
C GLU A 118 -4.35 17.18 -23.93
N GLY A 119 -4.52 18.44 -23.54
CA GLY A 119 -5.63 18.90 -22.71
C GLY A 119 -5.60 18.45 -21.24
N VAL A 120 -4.57 17.72 -20.81
CA VAL A 120 -4.43 17.26 -19.42
C VAL A 120 -3.70 18.31 -18.57
N GLY A 121 -4.29 18.69 -17.42
CA GLY A 121 -3.67 19.53 -16.39
C GLY A 121 -2.73 18.68 -15.52
N LEU A 122 -1.48 18.53 -15.95
CA LEU A 122 -0.48 17.66 -15.32
C LEU A 122 -0.12 18.10 -13.88
N GLU A 123 -0.28 19.38 -13.56
CA GLU A 123 -0.06 19.95 -12.23
C GLU A 123 -1.05 19.45 -11.17
N HIS A 124 -2.16 18.82 -11.57
CA HIS A 124 -3.21 18.34 -10.70
C HIS A 124 -3.20 16.81 -10.51
N ILE A 125 -2.30 16.10 -11.19
CA ILE A 125 -2.23 14.64 -11.17
C ILE A 125 -0.80 14.16 -10.88
N ALA A 126 -0.69 12.88 -10.50
CA ALA A 126 0.59 12.21 -10.30
C ALA A 126 0.78 11.14 -11.38
N CYS A 127 1.67 11.34 -12.33
CA CYS A 127 1.93 10.36 -13.39
C CYS A 127 2.93 9.30 -12.96
N HIS A 128 2.60 8.02 -13.15
CA HIS A 128 3.48 6.90 -12.87
C HIS A 128 3.89 6.19 -14.16
N PHE A 129 5.18 5.96 -14.33
CA PHE A 129 5.77 5.35 -15.54
C PHE A 129 6.55 4.08 -15.18
N THR A 130 6.35 2.99 -15.93
CA THR A 130 7.01 1.70 -15.67
C THR A 130 8.33 1.52 -16.41
N SER A 131 8.68 2.43 -17.30
CA SER A 131 9.92 2.32 -18.08
C SER A 131 11.15 2.58 -17.21
N ASN A 132 12.19 1.81 -17.43
CA ASN A 132 13.54 2.04 -16.88
C ASN A 132 14.45 2.81 -17.84
N ASP A 133 13.98 3.19 -19.04
CA ASP A 133 14.72 4.01 -19.98
C ASP A 133 14.72 5.48 -19.54
N GLU A 134 15.90 6.02 -19.28
CA GLU A 134 16.10 7.42 -18.87
C GLU A 134 15.53 8.43 -19.88
N LYS A 135 15.39 8.06 -21.16
CA LYS A 135 14.81 8.92 -22.18
C LYS A 135 13.38 9.35 -21.84
N ILE A 136 12.59 8.48 -21.18
CA ILE A 136 11.23 8.87 -20.79
C ILE A 136 11.25 10.03 -19.79
N TYR A 137 12.18 10.01 -18.84
CA TYR A 137 12.36 11.10 -17.89
C TYR A 137 12.79 12.40 -18.58
N LEU A 138 13.74 12.32 -19.51
CA LEU A 138 14.19 13.49 -20.28
C LEU A 138 13.07 14.07 -21.15
N ASN A 139 12.27 13.23 -21.81
CA ASN A 139 11.11 13.68 -22.61
C ASN A 139 10.01 14.25 -21.70
N TRP A 140 9.79 13.69 -20.51
CA TRP A 140 8.88 14.28 -19.52
C TRP A 140 9.32 15.67 -19.08
N LEU A 141 10.62 15.86 -18.76
CA LEU A 141 11.14 17.18 -18.41
C LEU A 141 11.01 18.18 -19.56
N ALA A 142 11.26 17.75 -20.80
CA ALA A 142 11.07 18.59 -21.99
C ALA A 142 9.62 19.01 -22.16
N LEU A 143 8.66 18.10 -21.94
CA LEU A 143 7.22 18.40 -21.94
C LEU A 143 6.86 19.44 -20.89
N LEU A 144 7.30 19.26 -19.64
CA LEU A 144 7.03 20.20 -18.54
C LEU A 144 7.63 21.58 -18.83
N LYS A 145 8.86 21.62 -19.33
CA LYS A 145 9.53 22.87 -19.74
C LYS A 145 8.77 23.58 -20.85
N LYS A 146 8.32 22.83 -21.88
CA LYS A 146 7.53 23.37 -23.00
C LYS A 146 6.22 23.99 -22.54
N ARG A 147 5.57 23.37 -21.53
CA ARG A 147 4.31 23.84 -20.94
C ARG A 147 4.50 24.90 -19.85
N ALA A 148 5.73 25.16 -19.42
CA ALA A 148 6.09 26.05 -18.29
C ALA A 148 5.36 25.69 -16.97
N ILE A 149 5.24 24.38 -16.67
CA ILE A 149 4.57 23.85 -15.48
C ILE A 149 5.50 22.94 -14.67
N GLN A 150 5.08 22.66 -13.44
CA GLN A 150 5.65 21.61 -12.58
C GLN A 150 4.59 20.55 -12.34
N ALA A 151 5.00 19.27 -12.34
CA ALA A 151 4.09 18.15 -12.09
C ALA A 151 4.81 17.02 -11.35
N SER A 152 4.05 16.27 -10.56
CA SER A 152 4.54 15.09 -9.85
C SER A 152 4.64 13.90 -10.80
N ALA A 153 5.78 13.20 -10.77
CA ALA A 153 5.95 11.97 -11.53
C ALA A 153 6.77 10.93 -10.77
N TYR A 154 6.55 9.67 -11.13
CA TYR A 154 7.15 8.48 -10.52
C TYR A 154 7.67 7.59 -11.64
N PHE A 155 8.96 7.26 -11.61
CA PHE A 155 9.63 6.47 -12.63
C PHE A 155 10.24 5.20 -12.04
N HIS A 156 10.68 4.28 -12.89
CA HIS A 156 11.40 3.06 -12.51
C HIS A 156 12.83 3.10 -13.08
N LEU A 157 13.57 4.18 -12.82
CA LEU A 157 14.91 4.40 -13.36
C LEU A 157 16.00 3.74 -12.48
N ASP A 158 17.20 3.62 -13.01
CA ASP A 158 18.36 3.06 -12.31
C ASP A 158 19.18 4.13 -11.56
N ALA A 159 18.94 5.42 -11.83
CA ALA A 159 19.64 6.53 -11.21
C ALA A 159 18.70 7.51 -10.50
N ALA A 160 19.16 8.04 -9.35
CA ALA A 160 18.45 9.08 -8.63
C ALA A 160 18.64 10.44 -9.32
N HIS A 161 17.57 11.21 -9.45
CA HIS A 161 17.57 12.53 -10.07
C HIS A 161 17.19 13.60 -9.04
N ALA A 162 17.96 14.69 -9.01
CA ALA A 162 17.69 15.84 -8.14
C ALA A 162 16.47 16.63 -8.65
N SER A 163 15.28 16.14 -8.38
CA SER A 163 14.02 16.79 -8.80
C SER A 163 12.86 16.40 -7.88
N SER A 164 11.69 16.98 -8.11
CA SER A 164 10.43 16.65 -7.41
C SER A 164 9.84 15.28 -7.80
N VAL A 165 10.56 14.47 -8.58
CA VAL A 165 10.12 13.13 -8.99
C VAL A 165 10.70 12.05 -8.08
N LYS A 166 9.99 10.94 -7.92
CA LYS A 166 10.56 9.70 -7.36
C LYS A 166 10.98 8.80 -8.52
N SER A 167 12.30 8.61 -8.64
CA SER A 167 12.88 7.96 -9.82
C SER A 167 13.28 6.51 -9.58
N ILE A 168 13.52 6.10 -8.35
CA ILE A 168 14.03 4.77 -8.03
C ILE A 168 12.92 3.87 -7.50
N HIS A 169 12.75 2.70 -8.11
CA HIS A 169 11.70 1.77 -7.79
C HIS A 169 12.26 0.43 -7.28
N ILE A 170 11.78 0.00 -6.12
CA ILE A 170 12.01 -1.34 -5.58
C ILE A 170 10.71 -2.15 -5.73
N ASN A 171 10.78 -3.20 -6.53
CA ASN A 171 9.64 -4.07 -6.79
C ASN A 171 9.55 -5.18 -5.74
N ALA A 172 8.94 -4.88 -4.57
CA ALA A 172 8.69 -5.87 -3.54
C ALA A 172 7.80 -7.02 -4.04
N SER A 173 6.88 -6.74 -4.98
CA SER A 173 5.96 -7.74 -5.53
C SER A 173 6.66 -8.90 -6.24
N ALA A 174 7.92 -8.73 -6.64
CA ALA A 174 8.72 -9.81 -7.23
C ALA A 174 9.04 -10.94 -6.21
N TYR A 175 8.95 -10.64 -4.92
CA TYR A 175 9.20 -11.59 -3.83
C TYR A 175 7.92 -12.17 -3.23
N TYR A 176 6.76 -11.79 -3.74
CA TYR A 176 5.48 -12.30 -3.28
C TYR A 176 5.31 -13.80 -3.61
N LYS A 177 4.96 -14.60 -2.59
CA LYS A 177 4.74 -16.06 -2.70
C LYS A 177 3.52 -16.52 -1.91
N GLY A 178 2.53 -15.65 -1.71
CA GLY A 178 1.36 -15.94 -0.89
C GLY A 178 1.40 -15.28 0.49
N PRO A 179 0.27 -15.28 1.20
CA PRO A 179 0.12 -14.59 2.49
C PRO A 179 1.02 -15.15 3.60
N GLU A 180 1.37 -16.43 3.55
CA GLU A 180 2.28 -17.09 4.50
C GLU A 180 3.73 -16.59 4.36
N ASN A 181 4.08 -16.04 3.18
CA ASN A 181 5.43 -15.60 2.84
C ASN A 181 5.56 -14.06 2.75
N VAL A 182 4.66 -13.29 3.35
CA VAL A 182 4.71 -11.80 3.32
C VAL A 182 6.03 -11.24 3.87
N HIS A 183 6.71 -11.98 4.74
CA HIS A 183 8.03 -11.61 5.25
C HIS A 183 9.09 -11.54 4.15
N GLU A 184 8.97 -12.34 3.08
CA GLU A 184 9.90 -12.30 1.93
C GLU A 184 9.82 -10.96 1.19
N GLU A 185 8.60 -10.43 0.95
CA GLU A 185 8.44 -9.10 0.36
C GLU A 185 9.10 -8.02 1.24
N ILE A 186 8.87 -8.07 2.57
CA ILE A 186 9.42 -7.10 3.52
C ILE A 186 10.95 -7.19 3.53
N LYS A 187 11.49 -8.39 3.82
CA LYS A 187 12.92 -8.61 4.04
C LYS A 187 13.76 -8.30 2.79
N ASN A 188 13.34 -8.83 1.64
CA ASN A 188 14.10 -8.61 0.40
C ASN A 188 14.05 -7.15 -0.04
N SER A 189 12.91 -6.46 0.12
CA SER A 189 12.82 -5.03 -0.20
C SER A 189 13.72 -4.17 0.70
N LEU A 190 13.81 -4.49 1.99
CA LEU A 190 14.73 -3.84 2.92
C LEU A 190 16.19 -4.10 2.56
N LEU A 191 16.55 -5.36 2.22
CA LEU A 191 17.90 -5.72 1.81
C LEU A 191 18.33 -4.99 0.54
N VAL A 192 17.45 -4.93 -0.47
CA VAL A 192 17.71 -4.18 -1.71
C VAL A 192 17.89 -2.70 -1.41
N GLY A 193 16.97 -2.09 -0.64
CA GLY A 193 17.05 -0.68 -0.27
C GLY A 193 18.32 -0.37 0.53
N LYS A 194 18.70 -1.22 1.49
CA LYS A 194 19.95 -1.08 2.27
C LYS A 194 21.18 -1.18 1.37
N ALA A 195 21.21 -2.12 0.44
CA ALA A 195 22.33 -2.29 -0.50
C ALA A 195 22.48 -1.05 -1.40
N MET A 196 21.39 -0.54 -1.97
CA MET A 196 21.41 0.67 -2.79
C MET A 196 21.88 1.89 -2.00
N LEU A 197 21.35 2.12 -0.79
CA LEU A 197 21.77 3.22 0.08
C LEU A 197 23.23 3.11 0.50
N SER A 198 23.76 1.89 0.69
CA SER A 198 25.15 1.68 1.06
C SER A 198 26.13 2.08 -0.06
N GLN A 199 25.72 1.95 -1.31
CA GLN A 199 26.50 2.26 -2.51
C GLN A 199 26.33 3.71 -2.99
N ALA A 200 25.28 4.39 -2.54
CA ALA A 200 24.96 5.74 -3.01
C ALA A 200 25.96 6.77 -2.52
N THR A 201 26.36 7.69 -3.42
CA THR A 201 27.15 8.86 -3.09
C THR A 201 26.37 9.85 -2.23
N ASP A 202 25.11 10.12 -2.61
CA ASP A 202 24.14 10.90 -1.83
C ASP A 202 23.02 9.98 -1.34
N LYS A 203 23.18 9.50 -0.11
CA LYS A 203 22.22 8.57 0.51
C LYS A 203 20.88 9.22 0.81
N GLN A 204 20.88 10.51 1.16
CA GLN A 204 19.64 11.23 1.45
C GLN A 204 18.82 11.41 0.18
N LEU A 205 19.45 11.90 -0.89
CA LEU A 205 18.79 12.01 -2.18
C LEU A 205 18.20 10.69 -2.63
N LEU A 206 18.97 9.59 -2.54
CA LEU A 206 18.47 8.27 -2.92
C LEU A 206 17.29 7.84 -2.05
N ALA A 207 17.36 8.01 -0.72
CA ALA A 207 16.26 7.67 0.19
C ALA A 207 14.98 8.43 -0.15
N ASP A 208 15.09 9.72 -0.49
CA ASP A 208 13.96 10.57 -0.86
C ASP A 208 13.36 10.18 -2.23
N GLN A 209 14.14 9.54 -3.10
CA GLN A 209 13.72 9.10 -4.42
C GLN A 209 13.10 7.69 -4.46
N LEU A 210 13.28 6.91 -3.39
CA LEU A 210 12.79 5.52 -3.35
C LEU A 210 11.28 5.43 -3.26
N GLN A 211 10.74 4.46 -4.00
CA GLN A 211 9.35 4.02 -3.93
C GLN A 211 9.30 2.49 -4.01
N PHE A 212 8.25 1.91 -3.44
CA PHE A 212 8.10 0.46 -3.32
C PHE A 212 6.76 0.01 -3.90
N THR A 213 6.73 -1.16 -4.54
CA THR A 213 5.47 -1.79 -4.95
C THR A 213 5.26 -3.10 -4.22
N PHE A 214 4.17 -3.20 -3.47
CA PHE A 214 3.71 -4.41 -2.78
C PHE A 214 2.46 -4.97 -3.44
N LEU A 215 2.23 -6.30 -3.29
CA LEU A 215 0.95 -6.91 -3.59
C LEU A 215 0.08 -7.00 -2.34
N VAL A 216 -1.22 -7.02 -2.54
CA VAL A 216 -2.20 -7.44 -1.53
C VAL A 216 -3.07 -8.55 -2.12
N ASP A 217 -3.52 -9.43 -1.26
CA ASP A 217 -4.36 -10.58 -1.57
C ASP A 217 -5.60 -10.63 -0.65
N ASN A 218 -6.24 -11.77 -0.56
CA ASN A 218 -7.44 -11.95 0.26
C ASN A 218 -7.15 -12.02 1.78
N ALA A 219 -5.88 -12.04 2.20
CA ALA A 219 -5.49 -12.09 3.61
C ALA A 219 -5.53 -10.70 4.27
N TYR A 220 -6.73 -10.21 4.49
CA TYR A 220 -7.06 -8.82 4.87
C TYR A 220 -6.19 -8.25 6.00
N LEU A 221 -6.16 -8.90 7.16
CA LEU A 221 -5.43 -8.41 8.34
C LEU A 221 -3.91 -8.52 8.17
N ILE A 222 -3.46 -9.53 7.42
CA ILE A 222 -2.03 -9.73 7.14
C ILE A 222 -1.53 -8.62 6.24
N ASN A 223 -2.29 -8.22 5.22
CA ASN A 223 -1.91 -7.12 4.33
C ASN A 223 -1.73 -5.80 5.11
N ILE A 224 -2.62 -5.50 6.05
CA ILE A 224 -2.51 -4.32 6.91
C ILE A 224 -1.22 -4.38 7.73
N ALA A 225 -1.01 -5.50 8.42
CA ALA A 225 0.17 -5.69 9.28
C ALA A 225 1.48 -5.68 8.48
N LYS A 226 1.50 -6.27 7.26
CA LYS A 226 2.64 -6.25 6.34
C LYS A 226 3.08 -4.84 6.00
N LEU A 227 2.16 -4.00 5.54
CA LEU A 227 2.48 -2.63 5.13
C LEU A 227 2.92 -1.78 6.33
N ARG A 228 2.30 -1.96 7.50
CA ARG A 228 2.71 -1.31 8.76
C ARG A 228 4.11 -1.76 9.18
N ALA A 229 4.38 -3.06 9.19
CA ALA A 229 5.69 -3.62 9.53
C ALA A 229 6.80 -3.10 8.61
N PHE A 230 6.56 -3.09 7.29
CA PHE A 230 7.52 -2.55 6.34
C PHE A 230 7.84 -1.07 6.59
N LYS A 231 6.82 -0.23 6.83
CA LYS A 231 7.01 1.20 7.15
C LYS A 231 7.90 1.39 8.37
N LEU A 232 7.64 0.64 9.44
CA LEU A 232 8.42 0.71 10.68
C LEU A 232 9.86 0.24 10.46
N LEU A 233 10.07 -0.88 9.80
CA LEU A 233 11.39 -1.41 9.51
C LEU A 233 12.20 -0.49 8.60
N TRP A 234 11.57 0.10 7.59
CA TRP A 234 12.21 1.12 6.74
C TRP A 234 12.63 2.33 7.57
N THR A 235 11.76 2.82 8.43
CA THR A 235 12.06 3.94 9.32
C THR A 235 13.24 3.63 10.25
N PHE A 236 13.32 2.40 10.79
CA PHE A 236 14.46 1.97 11.60
C PHE A 236 15.75 1.94 10.79
N LEU A 237 15.70 1.42 9.55
CA LEU A 237 16.86 1.41 8.65
C LEU A 237 17.36 2.84 8.35
N ILE A 238 16.47 3.77 8.04
CA ILE A 238 16.80 5.17 7.75
C ILE A 238 17.42 5.85 8.98
N LYS A 239 16.88 5.61 10.18
CA LYS A 239 17.44 6.09 11.46
C LYS A 239 18.85 5.51 11.72
N GLU A 240 19.06 4.21 11.49
CA GLU A 240 20.34 3.53 11.63
C GLU A 240 21.41 4.16 10.73
N LEU A 241 21.03 4.53 9.50
CA LEU A 241 21.89 5.21 8.54
C LEU A 241 22.09 6.70 8.83
N LYS A 242 21.48 7.23 9.88
CA LYS A 242 21.51 8.66 10.29
C LYS A 242 21.01 9.62 9.20
N LEU A 243 20.05 9.18 8.42
CA LEU A 243 19.36 9.99 7.42
C LEU A 243 18.11 10.66 8.01
N ASN A 244 17.61 11.68 7.32
CA ASN A 244 16.32 12.29 7.68
C ASN A 244 15.22 11.26 7.49
N VAL A 245 14.45 11.05 8.57
CA VAL A 245 13.41 10.04 8.58
C VAL A 245 12.20 10.52 7.79
N SER A 246 11.81 9.72 6.81
CA SER A 246 10.55 9.85 6.10
C SER A 246 9.92 8.48 5.92
N LEU A 247 8.58 8.43 5.89
CA LEU A 247 7.89 7.19 5.57
C LEU A 247 8.10 6.83 4.09
N PRO A 248 8.23 5.54 3.76
CA PRO A 248 8.44 5.10 2.39
C PRO A 248 7.18 5.34 1.55
N PHE A 249 7.34 5.71 0.28
CA PHE A 249 6.23 5.76 -0.66
C PHE A 249 5.88 4.35 -1.13
N ILE A 250 4.65 3.91 -0.84
CA ILE A 250 4.19 2.55 -1.13
C ILE A 250 3.07 2.59 -2.19
N LYS A 251 3.34 1.97 -3.33
CA LYS A 251 2.34 1.60 -4.33
C LYS A 251 1.84 0.20 -4.00
N VAL A 252 0.52 0.00 -4.09
CA VAL A 252 -0.11 -1.30 -3.91
C VAL A 252 -0.83 -1.72 -5.17
N LYS A 253 -0.60 -2.98 -5.56
CA LYS A 253 -1.33 -3.71 -6.59
C LYS A 253 -1.94 -4.98 -6.01
N PHE A 254 -2.85 -5.59 -6.73
CA PHE A 254 -3.47 -6.85 -6.34
C PHE A 254 -2.70 -8.05 -6.88
N ALA A 255 -2.58 -9.07 -6.06
CA ALA A 255 -2.01 -10.36 -6.48
C ALA A 255 -2.88 -10.96 -7.59
N PRO A 256 -2.29 -11.40 -8.72
CA PRO A 256 -3.05 -11.94 -9.84
C PRO A 256 -3.93 -13.14 -9.47
N GLU A 257 -3.45 -13.99 -8.58
CA GLU A 257 -4.08 -15.21 -8.10
C GLU A 257 -5.19 -14.97 -7.07
N ALA A 258 -5.39 -13.74 -6.59
CA ALA A 258 -6.44 -13.41 -5.64
C ALA A 258 -7.84 -13.47 -6.24
N TYR A 259 -7.94 -13.32 -7.57
CA TYR A 259 -9.21 -13.42 -8.30
C TYR A 259 -9.48 -14.85 -8.75
N GLY A 260 -10.74 -15.28 -8.59
CA GLY A 260 -11.27 -16.53 -9.12
C GLY A 260 -12.05 -16.32 -10.42
N GLU A 261 -12.91 -17.29 -10.76
CA GLU A 261 -13.72 -17.26 -11.98
C GLU A 261 -14.98 -16.39 -11.85
N ASP A 262 -15.52 -16.26 -10.64
CA ASP A 262 -16.76 -15.52 -10.38
C ASP A 262 -16.51 -14.01 -10.32
N GLU A 263 -17.18 -13.24 -11.18
CA GLU A 263 -17.02 -11.79 -11.27
C GLU A 263 -17.56 -11.06 -10.03
N GLU A 264 -18.67 -11.51 -9.44
CA GLU A 264 -19.28 -10.87 -8.28
C GLU A 264 -18.44 -11.08 -7.02
N ASP A 265 -17.94 -12.31 -6.84
CA ASP A 265 -16.98 -12.65 -5.77
C ASP A 265 -15.69 -11.83 -5.92
N ASN A 266 -15.17 -11.67 -7.14
CA ASN A 266 -14.00 -10.84 -7.41
C ASN A 266 -14.24 -9.36 -7.07
N LEU A 267 -15.45 -8.84 -7.21
CA LEU A 267 -15.77 -7.46 -6.81
C LEU A 267 -15.73 -7.28 -5.29
N ILE A 268 -16.23 -8.27 -4.54
CA ILE A 268 -16.14 -8.30 -3.06
C ILE A 268 -14.68 -8.38 -2.63
N LYS A 269 -13.91 -9.30 -3.22
CA LYS A 269 -12.48 -9.45 -2.96
C LYS A 269 -11.70 -8.16 -3.28
N ALA A 270 -11.97 -7.53 -4.43
CA ALA A 270 -11.35 -6.28 -4.81
C ALA A 270 -11.59 -5.17 -3.78
N THR A 271 -12.82 -5.09 -3.24
CA THR A 271 -13.17 -4.10 -2.22
C THR A 271 -12.41 -4.34 -0.92
N SER A 272 -12.38 -5.58 -0.42
CA SER A 272 -11.66 -5.91 0.82
C SER A 272 -10.14 -5.76 0.67
N MET A 273 -9.56 -6.15 -0.47
CA MET A 273 -8.14 -5.91 -0.76
C MET A 273 -7.80 -4.42 -0.81
N ALA A 274 -8.64 -3.60 -1.48
CA ALA A 274 -8.47 -2.16 -1.51
C ALA A 274 -8.52 -1.55 -0.10
N MET A 275 -9.50 -1.99 0.74
CA MET A 275 -9.57 -1.57 2.15
C MET A 275 -8.29 -1.93 2.91
N SER A 276 -7.80 -3.16 2.80
CA SER A 276 -6.58 -3.59 3.49
C SER A 276 -5.36 -2.77 3.08
N ALA A 277 -5.25 -2.42 1.80
CA ALA A 277 -4.17 -1.60 1.27
C ALA A 277 -4.19 -0.18 1.90
N VAL A 278 -5.35 0.49 1.89
CA VAL A 278 -5.44 1.86 2.39
C VAL A 278 -5.34 1.93 3.90
N LEU A 279 -5.89 0.96 4.64
CA LEU A 279 -5.74 0.85 6.09
C LEU A 279 -4.29 0.54 6.51
N GLY A 280 -3.54 -0.19 5.68
CA GLY A 280 -2.09 -0.39 5.81
C GLY A 280 -1.28 0.84 5.41
N GLY A 281 -1.93 1.87 4.87
CA GLY A 281 -1.33 3.15 4.51
C GLY A 281 -0.62 3.16 3.16
N ALA A 282 -1.20 2.56 2.13
CA ALA A 282 -0.77 2.71 0.74
C ALA A 282 -0.85 4.18 0.30
N ASN A 283 0.17 4.67 -0.42
CA ASN A 283 0.18 6.02 -0.99
C ASN A 283 -0.41 6.06 -2.41
N HIS A 284 -0.29 4.97 -3.15
CA HIS A 284 -0.86 4.81 -4.48
C HIS A 284 -1.51 3.44 -4.59
N LEU A 285 -2.78 3.38 -4.94
CA LEU A 285 -3.53 2.14 -5.08
C LEU A 285 -3.93 1.92 -6.54
N VAL A 286 -3.61 0.75 -7.07
CA VAL A 286 -4.05 0.31 -8.41
C VAL A 286 -4.91 -0.93 -8.24
N VAL A 287 -6.23 -0.72 -8.23
CA VAL A 287 -7.20 -1.82 -8.20
C VAL A 287 -7.23 -2.52 -9.56
N ARG A 288 -7.02 -3.83 -9.56
CA ARG A 288 -7.09 -4.64 -10.77
C ARG A 288 -8.54 -4.76 -11.23
N PRO A 289 -8.86 -4.37 -12.49
CA PRO A 289 -10.18 -4.63 -13.06
C PRO A 289 -10.45 -6.15 -13.17
N ILE A 290 -11.69 -6.55 -13.02
CA ILE A 290 -12.11 -7.95 -13.15
C ILE A 290 -11.98 -8.43 -14.60
N SER A 291 -12.24 -7.55 -15.56
CA SER A 291 -12.07 -7.78 -16.99
C SER A 291 -11.51 -6.55 -17.69
N SER A 292 -11.14 -6.66 -18.96
CA SER A 292 -10.65 -5.53 -19.77
C SER A 292 -11.73 -4.52 -20.18
N SER A 293 -13.00 -4.76 -19.85
CA SER A 293 -14.11 -3.89 -20.23
C SER A 293 -14.05 -2.52 -19.55
N HIS A 294 -14.55 -1.48 -20.23
CA HIS A 294 -14.69 -0.13 -19.65
C HIS A 294 -15.50 -0.13 -18.35
N ARG A 295 -16.55 -0.97 -18.26
CA ARG A 295 -17.35 -1.13 -17.04
C ARG A 295 -16.49 -1.62 -15.89
N SER A 296 -15.67 -2.63 -16.12
CA SER A 296 -14.82 -3.21 -15.09
C SER A 296 -13.75 -2.24 -14.60
N LYS A 297 -13.11 -1.49 -15.51
CA LYS A 297 -12.16 -0.43 -15.17
C LYS A 297 -12.81 0.65 -14.32
N ARG A 298 -14.02 1.09 -14.70
CA ARG A 298 -14.80 2.06 -13.92
C ARG A 298 -15.15 1.53 -12.52
N LEU A 299 -15.54 0.26 -12.40
CA LEU A 299 -15.82 -0.37 -11.09
C LEU A 299 -14.58 -0.40 -10.21
N ALA A 300 -13.42 -0.77 -10.76
CA ALA A 300 -12.14 -0.77 -10.03
C ALA A 300 -11.78 0.62 -9.49
N ARG A 301 -12.01 1.68 -10.27
CA ARG A 301 -11.84 3.06 -9.81
C ARG A 301 -12.88 3.45 -8.76
N ASN A 302 -14.15 3.11 -8.98
CA ASN A 302 -15.24 3.44 -8.06
C ASN A 302 -15.05 2.81 -6.67
N ILE A 303 -14.49 1.61 -6.57
CA ILE A 303 -14.11 1.02 -5.27
C ILE A 303 -13.26 2.02 -4.49
N GLN A 304 -12.21 2.57 -5.10
CA GLN A 304 -11.31 3.52 -4.43
C GLN A 304 -12.04 4.81 -4.04
N LEU A 305 -12.92 5.32 -4.91
CA LEU A 305 -13.68 6.55 -4.65
C LEU A 305 -14.70 6.38 -3.52
N ILE A 306 -15.38 5.24 -3.45
CA ILE A 306 -16.31 4.89 -2.35
C ILE A 306 -15.55 4.82 -1.03
N LEU A 307 -14.41 4.11 -0.99
CA LEU A 307 -13.59 4.03 0.21
C LEU A 307 -13.08 5.41 0.67
N LYS A 308 -12.78 6.29 -0.29
CA LYS A 308 -12.26 7.63 -0.03
C LYS A 308 -13.35 8.62 0.40
N HIS A 309 -14.43 8.71 -0.35
CA HIS A 309 -15.40 9.79 -0.21
C HIS A 309 -16.64 9.40 0.62
N GLU A 310 -17.07 8.14 0.57
CA GLU A 310 -18.24 7.67 1.31
C GLU A 310 -17.83 7.01 2.64
N SER A 311 -16.83 6.12 2.62
CA SER A 311 -16.33 5.46 3.83
C SER A 311 -15.37 6.34 4.64
N GLY A 312 -14.80 7.40 4.05
CA GLY A 312 -13.93 8.36 4.72
C GLY A 312 -12.60 7.78 5.23
N LEU A 313 -12.11 6.70 4.61
CA LEU A 313 -10.88 6.02 5.06
C LEU A 313 -9.61 6.85 4.86
N ASN A 314 -9.69 7.95 4.12
CA ASN A 314 -8.59 8.90 3.90
C ASN A 314 -8.49 10.00 4.96
N LYS A 315 -9.21 9.90 6.08
CA LYS A 315 -9.27 10.98 7.09
C LYS A 315 -8.39 10.73 8.31
N ILE A 316 -7.99 9.49 8.54
CA ILE A 316 -7.26 9.09 9.75
C ILE A 316 -6.02 8.29 9.35
N ALA A 317 -4.86 8.75 9.79
CA ALA A 317 -3.61 8.01 9.64
C ALA A 317 -3.59 6.82 10.61
N ASP A 318 -3.06 5.69 10.15
CA ASP A 318 -2.95 4.42 10.89
C ASP A 318 -4.22 4.03 11.66
N PRO A 319 -5.37 3.88 10.98
CA PRO A 319 -6.63 3.57 11.65
C PRO A 319 -6.64 2.16 12.30
N ALA A 320 -5.67 1.32 11.98
CA ALA A 320 -5.49 0.00 12.58
C ALA A 320 -4.81 0.04 13.95
N GLN A 321 -4.31 1.21 14.38
CA GLN A 321 -3.69 1.37 15.69
C GLN A 321 -4.64 0.99 16.82
N GLY A 322 -4.13 0.24 17.80
CA GLY A 322 -4.89 -0.23 18.95
C GLY A 322 -5.67 -1.53 18.71
N SER A 323 -5.69 -2.06 17.49
CA SER A 323 -6.14 -3.43 17.23
C SER A 323 -5.09 -4.42 17.74
N TYR A 324 -5.38 -5.09 18.84
CA TYR A 324 -4.42 -5.99 19.51
C TYR A 324 -3.88 -7.07 18.57
N TYR A 325 -4.74 -7.60 17.70
CA TYR A 325 -4.35 -8.58 16.68
C TYR A 325 -3.35 -7.99 15.67
N ILE A 326 -3.68 -6.82 15.08
CA ILE A 326 -2.83 -6.19 14.06
C ILE A 326 -1.51 -5.72 14.67
N GLU A 327 -1.54 -5.15 15.87
CA GLU A 327 -0.33 -4.73 16.58
C GLU A 327 0.60 -5.92 16.86
N ASN A 328 0.06 -7.02 17.37
CA ASN A 328 0.84 -8.24 17.65
C ASN A 328 1.41 -8.83 16.35
N LEU A 329 0.60 -8.94 15.30
CA LEU A 329 1.05 -9.46 14.00
C LEU A 329 2.12 -8.55 13.37
N THR A 330 1.93 -7.22 13.42
CA THR A 330 2.94 -6.25 12.98
C THR A 330 4.27 -6.47 13.69
N HIS A 331 4.24 -6.62 15.02
CA HIS A 331 5.44 -6.89 15.83
C HIS A 331 6.11 -8.22 15.49
N LYS A 332 5.33 -9.30 15.32
CA LYS A 332 5.85 -10.61 14.90
C LYS A 332 6.56 -10.53 13.54
N LEU A 333 5.97 -9.82 12.57
CA LEU A 333 6.59 -9.60 11.26
C LEU A 333 7.88 -8.79 11.36
N ILE A 334 7.92 -7.73 12.20
CA ILE A 334 9.13 -6.95 12.45
C ILE A 334 10.25 -7.83 13.00
N ASN A 335 9.96 -8.65 14.00
CA ASN A 335 10.98 -9.51 14.62
C ASN A 335 11.47 -10.61 13.70
N TYR A 336 10.61 -11.12 12.84
CA TYR A 336 10.97 -12.15 11.86
C TYR A 336 11.83 -11.58 10.69
N CYS A 337 11.69 -10.28 10.38
CA CYS A 337 12.41 -9.62 9.28
C CYS A 337 13.70 -8.90 9.70
N LYS A 338 13.97 -8.74 11.00
CA LYS A 338 15.25 -8.21 11.53
C LYS A 338 16.38 -9.22 11.36
#